data_642dc3c9d3e8c0550f6ab58e931343fe
#
_entry.id   642dc3c9d3e8c0550f6ab58e931343fe
#
_cell.length_a   1.000
_cell.length_b   1.000
_cell.length_c   1.000
_cell.angle_alpha   90.00
_cell.angle_beta   90.00
_cell.angle_gamma   90.00
#
_symmetry.space_group_name_H-M   'P 1'
#
loop_
_entity.id
_entity.type
_entity.pdbx_description
1 polymer ?
#
loop_
_entity_poly.entity_id
_entity_poly.type
_entity_poly.pdbx_seq_one_letter_code
_entity_poly.pdbx_strand_id
1 'polypeptide(L)'
;KGTPGDVVVRKARFGMAAAGVPLGIASEGSFRPHNELSFSIGSHELMAFVDDDSGIVVVEDLFTLDTNFANTKAKDLASIDEFLTRVGFPSHGLIAVPNDRIEVGHDDRVRLVLEEVPDQQLFKGIIDRDTLEQVVSRCADLSSDGLAHVETDMRAHLNPTRMATIGALATRLGKRLASVCPACGA
;
A
#
# COMPACT_ATOMS: atom_id res chain seq x y z
N LYS A 1 9.25 3.79 -17.50
CA LYS A 1 7.99 3.41 -16.82
C LYS A 1 7.48 2.15 -17.52
N GLY A 2 7.17 1.09 -16.77
CA GLY A 2 6.64 -0.18 -17.29
C GLY A 2 5.22 -0.42 -16.80
N THR A 3 4.59 -1.51 -17.24
CA THR A 3 3.32 -2.00 -16.69
C THR A 3 3.49 -2.40 -15.22
N PRO A 4 2.40 -2.54 -14.41
CA PRO A 4 2.51 -3.08 -13.06
C PRO A 4 3.19 -4.45 -13.00
N GLY A 5 2.97 -5.31 -14.01
CA GLY A 5 3.65 -6.59 -14.15
C GLY A 5 5.17 -6.44 -14.35
N ASP A 6 5.61 -5.48 -15.17
CA ASP A 6 7.05 -5.19 -15.34
C ASP A 6 7.68 -4.68 -14.04
N VAL A 7 6.92 -3.91 -13.27
CA VAL A 7 7.40 -3.35 -11.98
C VAL A 7 7.62 -4.46 -10.97
N VAL A 8 6.66 -5.37 -10.80
CA VAL A 8 6.76 -6.46 -9.82
C VAL A 8 7.88 -7.44 -10.17
N VAL A 9 8.10 -7.75 -11.45
CA VAL A 9 9.21 -8.59 -11.91
C VAL A 9 10.57 -7.92 -11.66
N ARG A 10 10.71 -6.63 -11.99
CA ARG A 10 11.94 -5.87 -11.67
C ARG A 10 12.22 -5.83 -10.18
N LYS A 11 11.18 -5.69 -9.36
CA LYS A 11 11.30 -5.68 -7.89
C LYS A 11 11.82 -7.04 -7.37
N ALA A 12 11.32 -8.15 -7.92
CA ALA A 12 11.85 -9.48 -7.61
C ALA A 12 13.34 -9.59 -7.97
N ARG A 13 13.72 -9.23 -9.19
CA ARG A 13 15.11 -9.26 -9.65
C ARG A 13 16.05 -8.34 -8.86
N PHE A 14 15.55 -7.19 -8.43
CA PHE A 14 16.33 -6.30 -7.56
C PHE A 14 16.67 -6.98 -6.22
N GLY A 15 15.70 -7.66 -5.60
CA GLY A 15 15.94 -8.45 -4.39
C GLY A 15 16.87 -9.64 -4.62
N MET A 16 16.71 -10.35 -5.75
CA MET A 16 17.59 -11.46 -6.16
C MET A 16 19.05 -11.00 -6.30
N ALA A 17 19.26 -9.89 -6.99
CA ALA A 17 20.60 -9.30 -7.17
C ALA A 17 21.23 -8.90 -5.83
N ALA A 18 20.46 -8.30 -4.92
CA ALA A 18 20.94 -7.89 -3.59
C ALA A 18 21.30 -9.09 -2.70
N ALA A 19 20.56 -10.21 -2.84
CA ALA A 19 20.79 -11.44 -2.08
C ALA A 19 21.78 -12.42 -2.75
N GLY A 20 22.14 -12.21 -4.01
CA GLY A 20 23.00 -13.12 -4.77
C GLY A 20 22.33 -14.49 -5.06
N VAL A 21 21.03 -14.52 -5.30
CA VAL A 21 20.25 -15.75 -5.53
C VAL A 21 19.53 -15.71 -6.87
N PRO A 22 19.33 -16.86 -7.56
CA PRO A 22 18.66 -16.93 -8.87
C PRO A 22 17.12 -16.93 -8.75
N LEU A 23 16.56 -17.12 -7.56
CA LEU A 23 15.12 -17.20 -7.30
C LEU A 23 14.62 -16.01 -6.52
N GLY A 24 13.45 -15.47 -6.92
CA GLY A 24 12.85 -14.35 -6.21
C GLY A 24 11.34 -14.29 -6.30
N ILE A 25 10.75 -13.74 -5.25
CA ILE A 25 9.34 -13.37 -5.20
C ILE A 25 9.23 -11.90 -4.80
N ALA A 26 8.31 -11.18 -5.45
CA ALA A 26 7.94 -9.84 -5.03
C ALA A 26 6.44 -9.64 -5.16
N SER A 27 5.90 -8.70 -4.36
CA SER A 27 4.53 -8.21 -4.53
C SER A 27 4.53 -6.71 -4.78
N GLU A 28 3.49 -6.24 -5.49
CA GLU A 28 3.21 -4.83 -5.77
C GLU A 28 1.73 -4.59 -5.66
N GLY A 29 1.33 -3.50 -4.99
CA GLY A 29 -0.08 -3.17 -4.78
C GLY A 29 -0.40 -1.76 -5.24
N SER A 30 -1.59 -1.57 -5.76
CA SER A 30 -2.13 -0.26 -6.10
C SER A 30 -3.58 -0.13 -5.63
N PHE A 31 -3.92 1.05 -5.13
CA PHE A 31 -5.25 1.38 -4.63
C PHE A 31 -5.85 2.42 -5.56
N ARG A 32 -6.97 2.10 -6.20
CA ARG A 32 -7.61 2.94 -7.22
C ARG A 32 -9.12 2.82 -7.16
N PRO A 33 -9.87 3.85 -7.57
CA PRO A 33 -11.29 3.71 -7.87
C PRO A 33 -11.51 2.59 -8.89
N HIS A 34 -12.56 1.81 -8.68
CA HIS A 34 -12.99 0.79 -9.63
C HIS A 34 -13.52 1.48 -10.90
N ASN A 35 -13.16 0.98 -12.09
CA ASN A 35 -13.54 1.60 -13.35
C ASN A 35 -15.06 1.73 -13.54
N GLU A 36 -15.84 0.80 -13.00
CA GLU A 36 -17.31 0.77 -13.11
C GLU A 36 -18.01 1.30 -11.86
N LEU A 37 -17.31 1.35 -10.71
CA LEU A 37 -17.82 1.83 -9.43
C LEU A 37 -16.96 3.00 -8.96
N SER A 38 -17.11 4.16 -9.60
CA SER A 38 -16.27 5.36 -9.42
C SER A 38 -16.15 5.84 -7.97
N PHE A 39 -17.06 5.41 -7.09
CA PHE A 39 -17.08 5.76 -5.67
C PHE A 39 -16.43 4.71 -4.76
N SER A 40 -16.02 3.55 -5.31
CA SER A 40 -15.38 2.49 -4.53
C SER A 40 -13.89 2.38 -4.87
N ILE A 41 -13.03 2.43 -3.86
CA ILE A 41 -11.61 2.17 -4.01
C ILE A 41 -11.39 0.66 -3.94
N GLY A 42 -10.71 0.12 -4.94
CA GLY A 42 -10.28 -1.27 -4.96
C GLY A 42 -8.77 -1.40 -4.74
N SER A 43 -8.36 -2.55 -4.25
CA SER A 43 -6.97 -2.99 -4.16
C SER A 43 -6.67 -3.92 -5.34
N HIS A 44 -5.61 -3.63 -6.08
CA HIS A 44 -5.05 -4.51 -7.11
C HIS A 44 -3.64 -4.89 -6.69
N GLU A 45 -3.47 -6.14 -6.28
CA GLU A 45 -2.19 -6.72 -5.88
C GLU A 45 -1.67 -7.64 -6.97
N LEU A 46 -0.37 -7.53 -7.25
CA LEU A 46 0.35 -8.43 -8.15
C LEU A 46 1.44 -9.14 -7.35
N MET A 47 1.73 -10.38 -7.74
CA MET A 47 2.85 -11.14 -7.20
C MET A 47 3.58 -11.85 -8.35
N ALA A 48 4.91 -11.70 -8.39
CA ALA A 48 5.75 -12.36 -9.36
C ALA A 48 6.66 -13.37 -8.68
N PHE A 49 6.80 -14.54 -9.29
CA PHE A 49 7.89 -15.48 -9.08
C PHE A 49 8.83 -15.39 -10.29
N VAL A 50 10.12 -15.34 -10.02
CA VAL A 50 11.18 -15.28 -11.03
C VAL A 50 12.21 -16.34 -10.70
N ASP A 51 12.56 -17.14 -11.69
CA ASP A 51 13.66 -18.10 -11.69
C ASP A 51 14.53 -17.80 -12.93
N ASP A 52 15.65 -17.13 -12.72
CA ASP A 52 16.54 -16.74 -13.81
C ASP A 52 17.42 -17.91 -14.29
N ASP A 53 17.56 -19.01 -13.53
CA ASP A 53 18.27 -20.24 -13.97
C ASP A 53 17.45 -21.01 -15.01
N SER A 54 16.14 -21.15 -14.79
CA SER A 54 15.23 -21.82 -15.73
C SER A 54 14.57 -20.88 -16.73
N GLY A 55 14.67 -19.56 -16.51
CA GLY A 55 13.99 -18.53 -17.32
C GLY A 55 12.49 -18.43 -17.04
N ILE A 56 11.99 -19.05 -15.97
CA ILE A 56 10.56 -19.03 -15.62
C ILE A 56 10.19 -17.71 -14.92
N VAL A 57 9.17 -17.05 -15.45
CA VAL A 57 8.54 -15.88 -14.83
C VAL A 57 7.04 -16.11 -14.78
N VAL A 58 6.47 -16.16 -13.58
CA VAL A 58 5.03 -16.30 -13.36
C VAL A 58 4.53 -15.07 -12.61
N VAL A 59 3.49 -14.42 -13.13
CA VAL A 59 2.83 -13.29 -12.49
C VAL A 59 1.36 -13.64 -12.27
N GLU A 60 0.92 -13.49 -11.04
CA GLU A 60 -0.49 -13.57 -10.64
C GLU A 60 -0.96 -12.21 -10.16
N ASP A 61 -2.24 -11.94 -10.36
CA ASP A 61 -2.89 -10.74 -9.87
C ASP A 61 -4.21 -11.04 -9.16
N LEU A 62 -4.59 -10.14 -8.26
CA LEU A 62 -5.85 -10.19 -7.54
C LEU A 62 -6.41 -8.78 -7.37
N PHE A 63 -7.61 -8.56 -7.88
CA PHE A 63 -8.38 -7.38 -7.59
C PHE A 63 -9.45 -7.69 -6.53
N THR A 64 -9.61 -6.78 -5.55
CA THR A 64 -10.65 -6.88 -4.52
C THR A 64 -11.15 -5.50 -4.11
N LEU A 65 -12.40 -5.42 -3.69
CA LEU A 65 -12.98 -4.26 -3.02
C LEU A 65 -12.82 -4.33 -1.49
N ASP A 66 -12.33 -5.46 -0.97
CA ASP A 66 -12.01 -5.62 0.44
C ASP A 66 -10.67 -4.93 0.75
N THR A 67 -10.77 -3.65 1.04
CA THR A 67 -9.65 -2.78 1.40
C THR A 67 -10.09 -1.76 2.44
N ASN A 68 -9.22 -1.45 3.40
CA ASN A 68 -9.43 -0.39 4.36
C ASN A 68 -8.74 0.93 3.97
N PHE A 69 -8.32 1.05 2.69
CA PHE A 69 -7.72 2.30 2.21
C PHE A 69 -8.70 3.46 2.40
N ALA A 70 -8.32 4.40 3.24
CA ALA A 70 -9.12 5.58 3.57
C ALA A 70 -8.25 6.70 4.10
N ASN A 71 -8.73 7.92 3.99
CA ASN A 71 -8.10 9.10 4.58
C ASN A 71 -9.15 10.04 5.18
N THR A 72 -8.67 10.97 6.00
CA THR A 72 -9.48 12.02 6.61
C THR A 72 -8.60 13.21 6.98
N LYS A 73 -9.24 14.34 7.27
CA LYS A 73 -8.59 15.51 7.88
C LYS A 73 -8.90 15.52 9.37
N ALA A 74 -7.90 15.81 10.19
CA ALA A 74 -7.99 15.81 11.63
C ALA A 74 -7.55 17.17 12.19
N LYS A 75 -8.40 17.79 12.99
CA LYS A 75 -8.01 18.93 13.82
C LYS A 75 -7.37 18.44 15.12
N ASP A 76 -7.96 17.38 15.67
CA ASP A 76 -7.56 16.70 16.89
C ASP A 76 -8.02 15.24 16.81
N LEU A 77 -7.64 14.42 17.80
CA LEU A 77 -7.96 13.00 17.80
C LEU A 77 -9.46 12.72 17.96
N ALA A 78 -10.17 13.55 18.73
CA ALA A 78 -11.60 13.38 18.96
C ALA A 78 -12.41 13.58 17.66
N SER A 79 -11.94 14.44 16.77
CA SER A 79 -12.59 14.72 15.48
C SER A 79 -12.59 13.53 14.51
N ILE A 80 -11.79 12.51 14.76
CA ILE A 80 -11.61 11.34 13.86
C ILE A 80 -11.87 9.99 14.52
N ASP A 81 -12.49 9.92 15.70
CA ASP A 81 -12.75 8.65 16.40
C ASP A 81 -13.55 7.63 15.56
N GLU A 82 -14.56 8.08 14.82
CA GLU A 82 -15.31 7.21 13.91
C GLU A 82 -14.44 6.67 12.76
N PHE A 83 -13.56 7.52 12.22
CA PHE A 83 -12.60 7.09 11.21
C PHE A 83 -11.66 6.03 11.76
N LEU A 84 -11.09 6.23 12.95
CA LEU A 84 -10.17 5.29 13.61
C LEU A 84 -10.82 3.90 13.81
N THR A 85 -12.07 3.91 14.27
CA THR A 85 -12.85 2.67 14.42
C THR A 85 -13.07 1.99 13.08
N ARG A 86 -13.49 2.74 12.07
CA ARG A 86 -13.79 2.20 10.73
C ARG A 86 -12.58 1.59 10.05
N VAL A 87 -11.39 2.19 10.17
CA VAL A 87 -10.18 1.69 9.53
C VAL A 87 -9.44 0.62 10.33
N GLY A 88 -9.92 0.30 11.53
CA GLY A 88 -9.37 -0.76 12.38
C GLY A 88 -8.11 -0.37 13.15
N PHE A 89 -7.93 0.93 13.45
CA PHE A 89 -6.84 1.37 14.32
C PHE A 89 -7.07 0.86 15.77
N PRO A 90 -6.04 0.40 16.50
CA PRO A 90 -4.59 0.45 16.21
C PRO A 90 -4.04 -0.79 15.49
N SER A 91 -4.84 -1.82 15.19
CA SER A 91 -4.36 -3.02 14.48
C SER A 91 -3.95 -2.73 13.02
N HIS A 92 -4.51 -1.69 12.42
CA HIS A 92 -4.06 -1.12 11.15
C HIS A 92 -3.32 0.17 11.42
N GLY A 93 -2.09 0.27 10.91
CA GLY A 93 -1.26 1.45 11.07
C GLY A 93 -1.76 2.66 10.27
N LEU A 94 -1.35 3.84 10.70
CA LEU A 94 -1.71 5.10 10.06
C LEU A 94 -0.45 5.87 9.62
N ILE A 95 -0.67 6.76 8.66
CA ILE A 95 0.27 7.79 8.21
C ILE A 95 -0.38 9.14 8.52
N ALA A 96 0.42 10.11 8.96
CA ALA A 96 -0.04 11.49 9.12
C ALA A 96 0.99 12.49 8.58
N VAL A 97 0.48 13.58 7.99
CA VAL A 97 1.25 14.71 7.46
C VAL A 97 0.46 16.01 7.68
N PRO A 98 1.10 17.20 7.63
CA PRO A 98 0.40 18.46 7.50
C PRO A 98 -0.52 18.46 6.28
N ASN A 99 -1.76 18.96 6.41
CA ASN A 99 -2.75 18.85 5.34
C ASN A 99 -2.39 19.61 4.06
N ASP A 100 -1.63 20.68 4.14
CA ASP A 100 -1.14 21.43 2.98
C ASP A 100 -0.01 20.74 2.19
N ARG A 101 0.41 19.54 2.60
CA ARG A 101 1.31 18.65 1.85
C ARG A 101 0.56 17.65 0.97
N ILE A 102 -0.73 17.84 0.79
CA ILE A 102 -1.62 16.99 0.01
C ILE A 102 -2.03 17.73 -1.26
N GLU A 103 -1.79 17.14 -2.41
CA GLU A 103 -2.37 17.60 -3.66
C GLU A 103 -3.65 16.83 -3.98
N VAL A 104 -4.70 17.57 -4.36
CA VAL A 104 -5.89 16.98 -4.95
C VAL A 104 -5.69 16.97 -6.47
N GLY A 105 -5.55 15.79 -7.06
CA GLY A 105 -5.43 15.65 -8.51
C GLY A 105 -6.69 16.09 -9.26
N HIS A 106 -6.59 16.30 -10.58
CA HIS A 106 -7.72 16.66 -11.45
C HIS A 106 -8.88 15.64 -11.43
N ASP A 107 -8.67 14.48 -10.87
CA ASP A 107 -9.65 13.39 -10.71
C ASP A 107 -10.20 13.31 -9.28
N ASP A 108 -10.13 14.40 -8.52
CA ASP A 108 -10.49 14.50 -7.09
C ASP A 108 -9.78 13.50 -6.16
N ARG A 109 -8.69 12.88 -6.65
CA ARG A 109 -7.89 11.97 -5.84
C ARG A 109 -6.93 12.76 -4.97
N VAL A 110 -6.98 12.47 -3.70
CA VAL A 110 -5.97 12.91 -2.75
C VAL A 110 -4.68 12.13 -3.06
N ARG A 111 -3.61 12.86 -3.36
CA ARG A 111 -2.31 12.31 -3.62
C ARG A 111 -1.31 12.88 -2.62
N LEU A 112 -0.73 12.03 -1.81
CA LEU A 112 0.38 12.42 -0.97
C LEU A 112 1.60 12.71 -1.87
N VAL A 113 2.07 13.95 -1.91
CA VAL A 113 3.26 14.33 -2.66
C VAL A 113 4.49 14.07 -1.78
N LEU A 114 4.84 12.79 -1.66
CA LEU A 114 5.93 12.32 -0.78
C LEU A 114 7.28 12.98 -1.10
N GLU A 115 7.52 13.35 -2.35
CA GLU A 115 8.77 13.97 -2.79
C GLU A 115 8.96 15.39 -2.24
N GLU A 116 7.88 16.06 -1.83
CA GLU A 116 7.89 17.42 -1.28
C GLU A 116 7.71 17.49 0.23
N VAL A 117 7.36 16.35 0.86
CA VAL A 117 7.19 16.30 2.33
C VAL A 117 8.56 16.08 2.96
N PRO A 118 9.08 17.02 3.77
CA PRO A 118 10.29 16.78 4.54
C PRO A 118 10.12 15.55 5.44
N ASP A 119 11.15 14.70 5.53
CA ASP A 119 11.11 13.48 6.36
C ASP A 119 10.63 13.74 7.80
N GLN A 120 10.92 14.92 8.33
CA GLN A 120 10.51 15.36 9.67
C GLN A 120 8.99 15.68 9.81
N GLN A 121 8.25 15.71 8.70
CA GLN A 121 6.83 16.01 8.63
C GLN A 121 6.00 14.83 8.11
N LEU A 122 6.65 13.72 7.76
CA LEU A 122 6.00 12.50 7.30
C LEU A 122 6.09 11.42 8.38
N PHE A 123 4.99 11.18 9.06
CA PHE A 123 4.90 10.21 10.16
C PHE A 123 4.19 8.94 9.65
N LYS A 124 4.90 7.82 9.66
CA LYS A 124 4.41 6.52 9.18
C LYS A 124 4.44 5.47 10.29
N GLY A 125 3.57 4.47 10.17
CA GLY A 125 3.57 3.34 11.07
C GLY A 125 3.06 3.66 12.47
N ILE A 126 2.12 4.59 12.56
CA ILE A 126 1.50 4.97 13.82
C ILE A 126 0.52 3.86 14.22
N ILE A 127 0.78 3.20 15.36
CA ILE A 127 0.00 2.04 15.85
C ILE A 127 -0.42 2.19 17.31
N ASP A 128 -0.24 3.35 17.90
CA ASP A 128 -0.71 3.65 19.24
C ASP A 128 -1.35 5.03 19.32
N ARG A 129 -2.30 5.17 20.27
CA ARG A 129 -3.16 6.36 20.37
C ARG A 129 -2.39 7.60 20.82
N ASP A 130 -1.44 7.44 21.75
CA ASP A 130 -0.70 8.55 22.33
C ASP A 130 0.24 9.18 21.30
N THR A 131 0.93 8.33 20.52
CA THR A 131 1.73 8.79 19.36
C THR A 131 0.86 9.46 18.31
N LEU A 132 -0.31 8.90 18.00
CA LEU A 132 -1.23 9.50 17.02
C LEU A 132 -1.68 10.89 17.45
N GLU A 133 -2.04 11.08 18.72
CA GLU A 133 -2.48 12.38 19.26
C GLU A 133 -1.38 13.44 19.13
N GLN A 134 -0.14 13.09 19.52
CA GLN A 134 1.01 13.99 19.41
C GLN A 134 1.30 14.35 17.94
N VAL A 135 1.25 13.36 17.06
CA VAL A 135 1.52 13.56 15.63
C VAL A 135 0.44 14.39 14.96
N VAL A 136 -0.84 14.12 15.23
CA VAL A 136 -1.96 14.92 14.69
C VAL A 136 -1.85 16.37 15.13
N SER A 137 -1.61 16.62 16.43
CA SER A 137 -1.40 17.99 16.94
C SER A 137 -0.25 18.69 16.21
N ARG A 138 0.90 18.01 16.11
CA ARG A 138 2.08 18.56 15.42
C ARG A 138 1.83 18.85 13.93
N CYS A 139 1.15 17.95 13.23
CA CYS A 139 0.82 18.17 11.81
C CYS A 139 -0.16 19.32 11.62
N ALA A 140 -1.16 19.44 12.50
CA ALA A 140 -2.10 20.55 12.49
C ALA A 140 -1.39 21.89 12.74
N ASP A 141 -0.46 21.95 13.70
CA ASP A 141 0.32 23.16 13.99
C ASP A 141 1.23 23.58 12.83
N LEU A 142 1.70 22.63 12.03
CA LEU A 142 2.56 22.86 10.87
C LEU A 142 1.78 23.18 9.58
N SER A 143 0.47 22.94 9.58
CA SER A 143 -0.40 23.18 8.42
C SER A 143 -1.02 24.57 8.45
N SER A 144 -1.11 25.22 7.28
CA SER A 144 -1.69 26.56 7.16
C SER A 144 -3.19 26.60 7.47
N ASP A 145 -3.89 25.48 7.34
CA ASP A 145 -5.33 25.36 7.65
C ASP A 145 -5.62 24.76 9.04
N GLY A 146 -4.56 24.50 9.82
CA GLY A 146 -4.70 23.93 11.16
C GLY A 146 -5.18 22.48 11.19
N LEU A 147 -4.98 21.72 10.10
CA LEU A 147 -5.42 20.33 9.97
C LEU A 147 -4.24 19.40 9.67
N ALA A 148 -4.32 18.18 10.19
CA ALA A 148 -3.51 17.05 9.76
C ALA A 148 -4.27 16.25 8.69
N HIS A 149 -3.58 15.75 7.66
CA HIS A 149 -4.07 14.67 6.84
C HIS A 149 -3.67 13.34 7.48
N VAL A 150 -4.63 12.46 7.68
CA VAL A 150 -4.43 11.11 8.24
C VAL A 150 -4.96 10.09 7.25
N GLU A 151 -4.15 9.08 6.93
CA GLU A 151 -4.53 7.98 6.04
C GLU A 151 -4.07 6.63 6.59
N THR A 152 -4.69 5.55 6.09
CA THR A 152 -4.27 4.20 6.43
C THR A 152 -2.89 3.88 5.86
N ASP A 153 -2.02 3.30 6.67
CA ASP A 153 -0.72 2.81 6.22
C ASP A 153 -0.90 1.50 5.44
N MET A 154 -0.72 1.57 4.14
CA MET A 154 -0.93 0.43 3.25
C MET A 154 0.30 -0.48 3.13
N ARG A 155 1.34 -0.31 3.95
CA ARG A 155 2.44 -1.28 4.04
C ARG A 155 1.94 -2.60 4.64
N ALA A 156 2.25 -3.72 4.00
CA ALA A 156 1.66 -5.03 4.32
C ALA A 156 1.78 -5.43 5.80
N HIS A 157 2.95 -5.16 6.43
CA HIS A 157 3.21 -5.49 7.84
C HIS A 157 2.45 -4.61 8.85
N LEU A 158 1.81 -3.55 8.38
CA LEU A 158 0.99 -2.62 9.19
C LEU A 158 -0.48 -2.64 8.79
N ASN A 159 -0.86 -3.54 7.89
CA ASN A 159 -2.21 -3.60 7.35
C ASN A 159 -2.68 -5.06 7.21
N PRO A 160 -3.34 -5.62 8.22
CA PRO A 160 -3.85 -6.99 8.21
C PRO A 160 -4.78 -7.31 7.03
N THR A 161 -5.63 -6.36 6.62
CA THR A 161 -6.51 -6.53 5.45
C THR A 161 -5.69 -6.73 4.18
N ARG A 162 -4.69 -5.89 3.93
CA ARG A 162 -3.77 -6.04 2.79
C ARG A 162 -2.96 -7.33 2.88
N MET A 163 -2.48 -7.68 4.08
CA MET A 163 -1.73 -8.91 4.29
C MET A 163 -2.56 -10.15 3.95
N ALA A 164 -3.86 -10.17 4.29
CA ALA A 164 -4.76 -11.26 3.91
C ALA A 164 -4.90 -11.38 2.38
N THR A 165 -5.03 -10.26 1.66
CA THR A 165 -5.07 -10.23 0.19
C THR A 165 -3.77 -10.77 -0.42
N ILE A 166 -2.60 -10.37 0.09
CA ILE A 166 -1.29 -10.88 -0.34
C ILE A 166 -1.19 -12.39 -0.06
N GLY A 167 -1.68 -12.88 1.08
CA GLY A 167 -1.73 -14.32 1.42
C GLY A 167 -2.59 -15.13 0.45
N ALA A 168 -3.76 -14.61 0.08
CA ALA A 168 -4.62 -15.23 -0.93
C ALA A 168 -3.93 -15.28 -2.30
N LEU A 169 -3.27 -14.19 -2.70
CA LEU A 169 -2.52 -14.11 -3.95
C LEU A 169 -1.32 -15.08 -3.97
N ALA A 170 -0.57 -15.17 -2.86
CA ALA A 170 0.52 -16.14 -2.72
C ALA A 170 0.04 -17.60 -2.87
N THR A 171 -1.15 -17.90 -2.33
CA THR A 171 -1.78 -19.22 -2.49
C THR A 171 -2.12 -19.51 -3.96
N ARG A 172 -2.63 -18.52 -4.70
CA ARG A 172 -2.89 -18.64 -6.14
C ARG A 172 -1.61 -18.87 -6.92
N LEU A 173 -0.58 -18.06 -6.66
CA LEU A 173 0.74 -18.20 -7.28
C LEU A 173 1.33 -19.59 -7.02
N GLY A 174 1.28 -20.10 -5.78
CA GLY A 174 1.77 -21.44 -5.45
C GLY A 174 1.05 -22.56 -6.21
N LYS A 175 -0.28 -22.45 -6.36
CA LYS A 175 -1.06 -23.42 -7.18
C LYS A 175 -0.65 -23.37 -8.65
N ARG A 176 -0.44 -22.17 -9.20
CA ARG A 176 0.01 -22.01 -10.58
C ARG A 176 1.40 -22.58 -10.80
N LEU A 177 2.34 -22.30 -9.92
CA LEU A 177 3.70 -22.87 -9.98
C LEU A 177 3.70 -24.40 -9.93
N ALA A 178 2.80 -25.01 -9.14
CA ALA A 178 2.64 -26.46 -9.09
C ALA A 178 2.08 -27.08 -10.40
N SER A 179 1.47 -26.27 -11.27
CA SER A 179 0.92 -26.69 -12.56
C SER A 179 1.80 -26.36 -13.75
N VAL A 180 2.90 -25.61 -13.55
CA VAL A 180 3.84 -25.24 -14.62
C VAL A 180 4.53 -26.48 -15.17
N CYS A 181 4.54 -26.64 -16.49
CA CYS A 181 5.24 -27.73 -17.13
C CYS A 181 6.77 -27.61 -16.91
N PRO A 182 7.43 -28.63 -16.34
CA PRO A 182 8.86 -28.54 -16.05
C PRO A 182 9.74 -28.47 -17.31
N ALA A 183 9.17 -28.81 -18.48
CA ALA A 183 9.92 -28.83 -19.74
C ALA A 183 9.81 -27.51 -20.54
N CYS A 184 8.70 -26.78 -20.43
CA CYS A 184 8.45 -25.57 -21.25
C CYS A 184 7.97 -24.37 -20.46
N GLY A 185 7.69 -24.48 -19.14
CA GLY A 185 7.23 -23.38 -18.31
C GLY A 185 5.78 -22.91 -18.60
N ALA A 186 5.01 -23.66 -19.38
CA ALA A 186 3.63 -23.33 -19.73
C ALA A 186 2.60 -23.90 -18.75
#